data_52acfc3ab07b327b950921cec8a53847
#
_entry.id   52acfc3ab07b327b950921cec8a53847
#
_cell.length_a   1.000
_cell.length_b   1.000
_cell.length_c   1.000
_cell.angle_alpha   90.00
_cell.angle_beta   90.00
_cell.angle_gamma   90.00
#
_symmetry.space_group_name_H-M   'P 1'
#
loop_
_entity.id
_entity.type
_entity.pdbx_description
1 polymer ?
#
loop_
_entity_poly.entity_id
_entity_poly.type
_entity_poly.pdbx_seq_one_letter_code
_entity_poly.pdbx_strand_id
1 'polypeptide(L)'
;HADKGAVQVGGTSNVSELVQHFGLPAGDRLAGSAAWKSSIDIKHHQTDLVIESDLLGVSSRLPEPLAKAATSPLALRVEKTTAEAGRQQYRATLGNVAQAVFIKRAEVLERAVVALGTGDASLPERGVAVRIAVPQFDADAWKELLAGSGNGNGGRGSKSLPALDVVSIKTPT
;
A
#
# COMPACT_ATOMS: atom_id res chain seq x y z
N HIS A 1 10.49 16.58 31.22
CA HIS A 1 9.58 17.06 30.17
C HIS A 1 9.65 16.10 29.00
N ALA A 2 8.57 15.39 28.77
CA ALA A 2 8.43 14.53 27.61
C ALA A 2 8.28 15.43 26.36
N ASP A 3 9.24 15.39 25.44
CA ASP A 3 9.11 16.00 24.13
C ASP A 3 8.01 15.28 23.35
N LYS A 4 6.81 15.82 23.44
CA LYS A 4 5.68 15.45 22.60
C LYS A 4 5.50 16.57 21.58
N GLY A 5 5.96 16.36 20.38
CA GLY A 5 5.74 17.26 19.27
C GLY A 5 4.83 16.60 18.25
N ALA A 6 3.70 17.23 17.93
CA ALA A 6 2.88 16.85 16.79
C ALA A 6 3.02 17.91 15.70
N VAL A 7 3.36 17.50 14.49
CA VAL A 7 3.44 18.37 13.32
C VAL A 7 2.41 17.92 12.30
N GLN A 8 1.62 18.86 11.80
CA GLN A 8 0.68 18.60 10.71
C GLN A 8 1.18 19.27 9.43
N VAL A 9 1.17 18.53 8.34
CA VAL A 9 1.54 18.99 7.00
C VAL A 9 0.47 18.52 6.04
N GLY A 10 0.19 19.33 5.02
CA GLY A 10 -0.73 18.95 3.96
C GLY A 10 -0.25 19.46 2.62
N GLY A 11 -0.74 18.86 1.56
CA GLY A 11 -0.36 19.22 0.20
C GLY A 11 -1.24 18.55 -0.84
N THR A 12 -0.86 18.72 -2.07
CA THR A 12 -1.43 18.02 -3.23
C THR A 12 -0.29 17.33 -3.97
N SER A 13 -0.46 16.09 -4.32
CA SER A 13 0.56 15.32 -5.06
C SER A 13 -0.03 14.64 -6.28
N ASN A 14 0.77 14.57 -7.34
CA ASN A 14 0.45 13.80 -8.53
C ASN A 14 0.74 12.33 -8.27
N VAL A 15 -0.26 11.48 -8.50
CA VAL A 15 -0.15 10.06 -8.21
C VAL A 15 0.85 9.34 -9.12
N SER A 16 0.99 9.77 -10.38
CA SER A 16 1.94 9.17 -11.33
C SER A 16 3.38 9.37 -10.88
N GLU A 17 3.71 10.54 -10.32
CA GLU A 17 5.03 10.83 -9.77
C GLU A 17 5.33 9.96 -8.54
N LEU A 18 4.34 9.77 -7.66
CA LEU A 18 4.48 8.89 -6.50
C LEU A 18 4.69 7.43 -6.91
N VAL A 19 3.93 6.95 -7.89
CA VAL A 19 4.06 5.59 -8.42
C VAL A 19 5.46 5.35 -8.98
N GLN A 20 6.00 6.29 -9.75
CA GLN A 20 7.35 6.22 -10.29
C GLN A 20 8.42 6.27 -9.20
N HIS A 21 8.26 7.17 -8.23
CA HIS A 21 9.20 7.35 -7.13
C HIS A 21 9.31 6.08 -6.25
N PHE A 22 8.19 5.43 -5.98
CA PHE A 22 8.15 4.21 -5.16
C PHE A 22 8.30 2.91 -5.96
N GLY A 23 8.40 2.99 -7.30
CA GLY A 23 8.54 1.82 -8.16
C GLY A 23 7.35 0.85 -8.06
N LEU A 24 6.14 1.38 -7.89
CA LEU A 24 4.95 0.56 -7.76
C LEU A 24 4.51 -0.01 -9.12
N PRO A 25 3.98 -1.23 -9.18
CA PRO A 25 3.60 -1.89 -10.44
C PRO A 25 2.24 -1.40 -10.96
N ALA A 26 1.98 -0.10 -10.86
CA ALA A 26 0.75 0.51 -11.33
C ALA A 26 0.92 1.19 -12.70
N GLY A 27 2.15 1.49 -13.09
CA GLY A 27 2.49 2.10 -14.37
C GLY A 27 1.70 3.39 -14.62
N ASP A 28 1.18 3.52 -15.82
CA ASP A 28 0.32 4.61 -16.29
C ASP A 28 -1.19 4.40 -15.97
N ARG A 29 -1.52 3.39 -15.18
CA ARG A 29 -2.91 3.05 -14.82
C ARG A 29 -3.50 3.96 -13.74
N LEU A 30 -2.65 4.72 -13.04
CA LEU A 30 -3.04 5.73 -12.09
C LEU A 30 -2.76 7.12 -12.65
N ALA A 31 -3.73 8.02 -12.59
CA ALA A 31 -3.59 9.39 -13.09
C ALA A 31 -4.32 10.38 -12.20
N GLY A 32 -3.86 11.63 -12.23
CA GLY A 32 -4.44 12.72 -11.49
C GLY A 32 -3.67 13.10 -10.24
N SER A 33 -4.25 13.99 -9.45
CA SER A 33 -3.66 14.50 -8.21
C SER A 33 -4.70 14.50 -7.10
N ALA A 34 -4.26 14.25 -5.88
CA ALA A 34 -5.12 14.33 -4.71
C ALA A 34 -4.49 15.15 -3.60
N ALA A 35 -5.34 15.81 -2.82
CA ALA A 35 -4.95 16.44 -1.58
C ALA A 35 -4.70 15.39 -0.50
N TRP A 36 -3.73 15.65 0.35
CA TRP A 36 -3.39 14.79 1.47
C TRP A 36 -3.06 15.61 2.72
N LYS A 37 -3.22 14.98 3.87
CA LYS A 37 -2.81 15.50 5.18
C LYS A 37 -1.90 14.49 5.83
N SER A 38 -0.90 14.96 6.53
CA SER A 38 0.03 14.13 7.30
C SER A 38 0.13 14.64 8.72
N SER A 39 0.13 13.73 9.68
CA SER A 39 0.38 13.97 11.09
C SER A 39 1.64 13.21 11.49
N ILE A 40 2.60 13.92 12.04
CA ILE A 40 3.84 13.35 12.56
C ILE A 40 3.84 13.52 14.06
N ASP A 41 3.90 12.43 14.79
CA ASP A 41 3.96 12.40 16.25
C ASP A 41 5.35 11.91 16.68
N ILE A 42 6.06 12.71 17.45
CA ILE A 42 7.40 12.39 17.93
C ILE A 42 7.32 12.12 19.42
N LYS A 43 7.60 10.87 19.81
CA LYS A 43 7.62 10.41 21.20
C LYS A 43 8.87 9.58 21.48
N HIS A 44 9.67 9.97 22.47
CA HIS A 44 10.82 9.17 22.95
C HIS A 44 11.73 8.60 21.84
N HIS A 45 12.12 9.42 20.88
CA HIS A 45 12.92 9.02 19.69
C HIS A 45 12.21 8.09 18.70
N GLN A 46 10.90 7.90 18.84
CA GLN A 46 10.06 7.21 17.87
C GLN A 46 9.23 8.23 17.10
N THR A 47 9.12 8.03 15.80
CA THR A 47 8.33 8.88 14.93
C THR A 47 7.20 8.06 14.33
N ASP A 48 5.99 8.39 14.71
CA ASP A 48 4.79 7.86 14.11
C ASP A 48 4.28 8.84 13.05
N LEU A 49 3.91 8.31 11.90
CA LEU A 49 3.44 9.07 10.76
C LEU A 49 2.08 8.53 10.33
N VAL A 50 1.14 9.44 10.13
CA VAL A 50 -0.16 9.12 9.52
C VAL A 50 -0.35 10.01 8.31
N ILE A 51 -0.73 9.44 7.17
CA ILE A 51 -1.09 10.16 5.95
C ILE A 51 -2.52 9.80 5.60
N GLU A 52 -3.35 10.77 5.30
CA GLU A 52 -4.74 10.60 4.91
C GLU A 52 -5.06 11.39 3.63
N SER A 53 -5.86 10.78 2.77
CA SER A 53 -6.38 11.38 1.54
C SER A 53 -7.75 10.77 1.23
N ASP A 54 -8.62 11.52 0.58
CA ASP A 54 -9.85 10.98 0.00
C ASP A 54 -9.66 10.52 -1.46
N LEU A 55 -8.46 10.68 -2.00
CA LEU A 55 -8.09 10.37 -3.38
C LEU A 55 -9.04 10.98 -4.43
N LEU A 56 -9.75 12.05 -4.08
CA LEU A 56 -10.56 12.78 -5.04
C LEU A 56 -9.64 13.46 -6.07
N GLY A 57 -9.93 13.29 -7.34
CA GLY A 57 -9.08 13.76 -8.44
C GLY A 57 -8.14 12.69 -9.00
N VAL A 58 -8.00 11.54 -8.33
CA VAL A 58 -7.23 10.39 -8.81
C VAL A 58 -8.15 9.39 -9.50
N SER A 59 -7.80 9.00 -10.72
CA SER A 59 -8.42 7.88 -11.44
C SER A 59 -7.53 6.65 -11.41
N SER A 60 -8.15 5.48 -11.36
CA SER A 60 -7.48 4.19 -11.40
C SER A 60 -8.09 3.30 -12.46
N ARG A 61 -7.26 2.79 -13.35
CA ARG A 61 -7.58 1.74 -14.34
C ARG A 61 -7.01 0.38 -13.94
N LEU A 62 -6.72 0.21 -12.65
CA LEU A 62 -6.35 -1.08 -12.11
C LEU A 62 -7.55 -2.03 -12.15
N PRO A 63 -7.33 -3.34 -12.19
CA PRO A 63 -8.43 -4.31 -12.11
C PRO A 63 -9.26 -4.13 -10.82
N GLU A 64 -10.54 -4.50 -10.88
CA GLU A 64 -11.38 -4.52 -9.69
C GLU A 64 -10.74 -5.36 -8.56
N PRO A 65 -10.86 -4.94 -7.31
CA PRO A 65 -11.67 -3.84 -6.80
C PRO A 65 -10.96 -2.47 -6.73
N LEU A 66 -9.82 -2.28 -7.40
CA LEU A 66 -9.02 -1.06 -7.35
C LEU A 66 -9.34 -0.05 -8.45
N ALA A 67 -10.28 -0.36 -9.34
CA ALA A 67 -10.76 0.58 -10.36
C ALA A 67 -11.52 1.73 -9.73
N LYS A 68 -11.31 2.98 -10.24
CA LYS A 68 -11.88 4.18 -9.62
C LYS A 68 -11.94 5.33 -10.62
N ALA A 69 -13.06 6.03 -10.66
CA ALA A 69 -13.16 7.32 -11.36
C ALA A 69 -12.54 8.46 -10.54
N ALA A 70 -12.03 9.50 -11.22
CA ALA A 70 -11.45 10.67 -10.55
C ALA A 70 -12.45 11.41 -9.66
N THR A 71 -13.73 11.38 -10.03
CA THR A 71 -14.82 12.04 -9.30
C THR A 71 -15.32 11.25 -8.09
N SER A 72 -14.88 10.01 -7.92
CA SER A 72 -15.30 9.17 -6.80
C SER A 72 -14.27 9.26 -5.67
N PRO A 73 -14.64 9.66 -4.46
CA PRO A 73 -13.73 9.63 -3.32
C PRO A 73 -13.47 8.20 -2.86
N LEU A 74 -12.27 7.95 -2.40
CA LEU A 74 -11.87 6.69 -1.78
C LEU A 74 -10.85 6.97 -0.68
N ALA A 75 -11.23 6.74 0.56
CA ALA A 75 -10.39 7.06 1.70
C ALA A 75 -9.11 6.22 1.72
N LEU A 76 -7.97 6.89 1.69
CA LEU A 76 -6.65 6.30 1.91
C LEU A 76 -6.13 6.74 3.26
N ARG A 77 -5.65 5.79 4.04
CA ARG A 77 -4.92 6.03 5.28
C ARG A 77 -3.66 5.18 5.30
N VAL A 78 -2.52 5.82 5.47
CA VAL A 78 -1.23 5.16 5.61
C VAL A 78 -0.66 5.51 6.97
N GLU A 79 -0.29 4.51 7.74
CA GLU A 79 0.29 4.66 9.07
C GLU A 79 1.67 4.01 9.09
N LYS A 80 2.64 4.72 9.62
CA LYS A 80 3.95 4.19 9.96
C LYS A 80 4.14 4.30 11.46
N THR A 81 4.40 3.19 12.11
CA THR A 81 4.74 3.13 13.53
C THR A 81 6.11 2.50 13.71
N THR A 82 6.86 3.00 14.66
CA THR A 82 8.15 2.43 15.02
C THR A 82 7.99 1.62 16.29
N ALA A 83 8.22 0.32 16.19
CA ALA A 83 8.20 -0.61 17.33
C ALA A 83 9.62 -0.76 17.92
N GLU A 84 9.71 -1.50 19.01
CA GLU A 84 10.98 -1.81 19.64
C GLU A 84 11.96 -2.53 18.70
N ALA A 85 13.25 -2.43 18.99
CA ALA A 85 14.32 -3.03 18.22
C ALA A 85 14.43 -2.57 16.74
N GLY A 86 14.01 -1.33 16.45
CA GLY A 86 14.16 -0.73 15.12
C GLY A 86 13.23 -1.32 14.05
N ARG A 87 12.19 -2.04 14.46
CA ARG A 87 11.15 -2.51 13.55
C ARG A 87 10.21 -1.38 13.19
N GLN A 88 9.89 -1.25 11.93
CA GLN A 88 8.93 -0.31 11.39
C GLN A 88 7.74 -1.09 10.84
N GLN A 89 6.55 -0.76 11.32
CA GLN A 89 5.31 -1.29 10.80
C GLN A 89 4.64 -0.23 9.94
N TYR A 90 4.23 -0.62 8.76
CA TYR A 90 3.43 0.18 7.85
C TYR A 90 2.07 -0.49 7.67
N ARG A 91 1.03 0.31 7.76
CA ARG A 91 -0.34 -0.11 7.48
C ARG A 91 -0.96 0.85 6.48
N ALA A 92 -1.44 0.34 5.38
CA ALA A 92 -2.22 1.10 4.41
C ALA A 92 -3.65 0.55 4.35
N THR A 93 -4.63 1.43 4.40
CA THR A 93 -6.05 1.08 4.29
C THR A 93 -6.65 1.94 3.19
N LEU A 94 -7.32 1.29 2.24
CA LEU A 94 -7.96 1.91 1.10
C LEU A 94 -9.46 1.64 1.17
N GLY A 95 -10.20 2.49 1.86
CA GLY A 95 -11.62 2.30 2.16
C GLY A 95 -11.90 0.91 2.73
N ASN A 96 -12.90 0.25 2.15
CA ASN A 96 -13.20 -1.17 2.38
C ASN A 96 -12.70 -2.08 1.24
N VAL A 97 -11.83 -1.56 0.38
CA VAL A 97 -11.42 -2.17 -0.88
C VAL A 97 -10.14 -2.97 -0.72
N ALA A 98 -9.17 -2.43 0.02
CA ALA A 98 -7.89 -3.08 0.21
C ALA A 98 -7.23 -2.67 1.53
N GLN A 99 -6.40 -3.55 2.06
CA GLN A 99 -5.52 -3.29 3.18
C GLN A 99 -4.16 -3.91 2.92
N ALA A 100 -3.12 -3.26 3.39
CA ALA A 100 -1.78 -3.81 3.38
C ALA A 100 -1.09 -3.54 4.72
N VAL A 101 -0.38 -4.53 5.22
CA VAL A 101 0.46 -4.39 6.42
C VAL A 101 1.81 -4.99 6.12
N PHE A 102 2.88 -4.29 6.43
CA PHE A 102 4.21 -4.84 6.30
C PHE A 102 5.13 -4.36 7.42
N ILE A 103 6.05 -5.24 7.78
CA ILE A 103 7.05 -5.01 8.80
C ILE A 103 8.43 -5.04 8.15
N LYS A 104 9.18 -3.97 8.35
CA LYS A 104 10.59 -3.84 7.96
C LYS A 104 11.46 -3.72 9.20
N ARG A 105 12.67 -4.29 9.10
CA ARG A 105 13.77 -3.99 10.00
C ARG A 105 14.92 -3.47 9.16
N ALA A 106 15.32 -2.24 9.41
CA ALA A 106 16.19 -1.50 8.50
C ALA A 106 15.61 -1.52 7.08
N GLU A 107 16.38 -1.97 6.07
CA GLU A 107 15.91 -2.08 4.69
C GLU A 107 15.35 -3.46 4.31
N VAL A 108 15.24 -4.37 5.30
CA VAL A 108 14.78 -5.75 5.05
C VAL A 108 13.30 -5.89 5.38
N LEU A 109 12.51 -6.37 4.41
CA LEU A 109 11.12 -6.76 4.63
C LEU A 109 11.09 -8.09 5.37
N GLU A 110 10.54 -8.10 6.58
CA GLU A 110 10.40 -9.31 7.40
C GLU A 110 9.10 -10.06 7.05
N ARG A 111 7.99 -9.33 7.00
CA ARG A 111 6.66 -9.91 6.76
C ARG A 111 5.75 -8.88 6.08
N ALA A 112 4.82 -9.35 5.27
CA ALA A 112 3.80 -8.52 4.68
C ALA A 112 2.49 -9.27 4.46
N VAL A 113 1.40 -8.54 4.41
CA VAL A 113 0.11 -9.03 3.94
C VAL A 113 -0.55 -7.96 3.09
N VAL A 114 -1.15 -8.38 1.99
CA VAL A 114 -2.06 -7.57 1.17
C VAL A 114 -3.40 -8.28 1.13
N ALA A 115 -4.44 -7.60 1.55
CA ALA A 115 -5.81 -8.10 1.52
C ALA A 115 -6.66 -7.24 0.58
N LEU A 116 -7.32 -7.86 -0.37
CA LEU A 116 -8.28 -7.23 -1.28
C LEU A 116 -9.71 -7.58 -0.85
N GLY A 117 -10.58 -6.58 -0.80
CA GLY A 117 -11.94 -6.72 -0.33
C GLY A 117 -12.01 -6.82 1.20
N THR A 118 -12.90 -7.67 1.69
CA THR A 118 -13.14 -7.87 3.13
C THR A 118 -12.19 -8.89 3.79
N GLY A 119 -11.08 -9.19 3.11
CA GLY A 119 -10.09 -10.14 3.60
C GLY A 119 -9.42 -9.68 4.90
N ASP A 120 -9.06 -10.65 5.73
CA ASP A 120 -8.31 -10.39 6.95
C ASP A 120 -6.86 -10.00 6.63
N ALA A 121 -6.40 -8.87 7.15
CA ALA A 121 -5.05 -8.34 6.99
C ALA A 121 -4.10 -8.75 8.13
N SER A 122 -4.32 -9.90 8.76
CA SER A 122 -3.38 -10.42 9.75
C SER A 122 -2.08 -10.89 9.10
N LEU A 123 -0.97 -10.50 9.69
CA LEU A 123 0.37 -10.82 9.18
C LEU A 123 0.64 -12.32 9.24
N PRO A 124 1.28 -12.90 8.22
CA PRO A 124 1.76 -14.27 8.28
C PRO A 124 2.94 -14.38 9.28
N GLU A 125 3.25 -15.60 9.70
CA GLU A 125 4.41 -15.84 10.55
C GLU A 125 5.73 -15.48 9.85
N ARG A 126 5.79 -15.68 8.53
CA ARG A 126 6.94 -15.35 7.66
C ARG A 126 6.47 -14.99 6.26
N GLY A 127 7.28 -14.21 5.56
CA GLY A 127 7.12 -13.93 4.14
C GLY A 127 5.97 -12.98 3.82
N VAL A 128 5.42 -13.12 2.63
CA VAL A 128 4.35 -12.25 2.10
C VAL A 128 3.12 -13.09 1.83
N ALA A 129 1.98 -12.67 2.39
CA ALA A 129 0.68 -13.26 2.11
C ALA A 129 -0.18 -12.31 1.27
N VAL A 130 -0.91 -12.86 0.32
CA VAL A 130 -1.96 -12.15 -0.42
C VAL A 130 -3.28 -12.84 -0.15
N ARG A 131 -4.28 -12.07 0.28
CA ARG A 131 -5.63 -12.56 0.56
C ARG A 131 -6.63 -11.81 -0.28
N ILE A 132 -7.49 -12.53 -0.98
CA ILE A 132 -8.46 -11.97 -1.89
C ILE A 132 -9.84 -12.46 -1.46
N ALA A 133 -10.70 -11.51 -1.07
CA ALA A 133 -12.06 -11.77 -0.64
C ALA A 133 -13.00 -10.74 -1.29
N VAL A 134 -13.17 -10.88 -2.60
CA VAL A 134 -14.01 -10.02 -3.45
C VAL A 134 -15.09 -10.85 -4.14
N PRO A 135 -16.26 -10.27 -4.41
CA PRO A 135 -17.36 -11.00 -5.09
C PRO A 135 -16.99 -11.44 -6.50
N GLN A 136 -16.17 -10.64 -7.19
CA GLN A 136 -15.68 -10.93 -8.53
C GLN A 136 -14.19 -10.62 -8.59
N PHE A 137 -13.42 -11.54 -9.11
CA PHE A 137 -11.97 -11.40 -9.28
C PHE A 137 -11.58 -11.81 -10.69
N ASP A 138 -11.09 -10.85 -11.47
CA ASP A 138 -10.56 -11.09 -12.79
C ASP A 138 -9.08 -11.45 -12.70
N ALA A 139 -8.82 -12.76 -12.62
CA ALA A 139 -7.46 -13.28 -12.49
C ALA A 139 -6.60 -12.97 -13.72
N ASP A 140 -7.19 -12.88 -14.91
CA ASP A 140 -6.44 -12.60 -16.14
C ASP A 140 -5.99 -11.15 -16.20
N ALA A 141 -6.86 -10.20 -15.82
CA ALA A 141 -6.50 -8.79 -15.73
C ALA A 141 -5.39 -8.54 -14.68
N TRP A 142 -5.45 -9.22 -13.56
CA TRP A 142 -4.40 -9.15 -12.54
C TRP A 142 -3.08 -9.78 -13.01
N LYS A 143 -3.17 -10.89 -13.72
CA LYS A 143 -2.01 -11.56 -14.30
C LYS A 143 -1.30 -10.68 -15.35
N GLU A 144 -2.06 -10.02 -16.21
CA GLU A 144 -1.52 -9.04 -17.16
C GLU A 144 -0.83 -7.87 -16.48
N LEU A 145 -1.43 -7.33 -15.40
CA LEU A 145 -0.83 -6.27 -14.61
C LEU A 145 0.54 -6.68 -14.05
N LEU A 146 0.61 -7.86 -13.46
CA LEU A 146 1.84 -8.39 -12.86
C LEU A 146 2.89 -8.75 -13.92
N ALA A 147 2.47 -9.28 -15.06
CA ALA A 147 3.37 -9.60 -16.17
C ALA A 147 3.94 -8.33 -16.83
N GLY A 148 3.14 -7.27 -16.96
CA GLY A 148 3.59 -5.98 -17.48
C GLY A 148 4.62 -5.28 -16.58
N SER A 149 4.62 -5.59 -15.29
CA SER A 149 5.59 -5.05 -14.31
C SER A 149 6.97 -5.71 -14.40
N GLY A 150 7.08 -6.88 -15.07
CA GLY A 150 8.34 -7.61 -15.22
C GLY A 150 9.25 -7.14 -16.35
N ASN A 151 8.82 -6.21 -17.21
CA ASN A 151 9.57 -5.73 -18.39
C ASN A 151 10.31 -4.40 -18.18
N GLY A 152 10.63 -4.04 -16.95
CA GLY A 152 11.54 -2.95 -16.61
C GLY A 152 12.99 -3.43 -16.77
N ASN A 153 13.61 -2.99 -17.86
CA ASN A 153 14.98 -3.18 -18.30
C ASN A 153 16.00 -3.31 -17.16
N GLY A 154 16.84 -4.35 -17.25
CA GLY A 154 17.83 -4.72 -16.26
C GLY A 154 18.77 -3.59 -15.85
N GLY A 155 18.63 -3.18 -14.63
CA GLY A 155 19.57 -2.36 -13.88
C GLY A 155 19.85 -3.03 -12.54
N ARG A 156 21.05 -3.56 -12.41
CA ARG A 156 21.68 -4.20 -11.25
C ARG A 156 21.09 -3.81 -9.89
N GLY A 157 20.43 -4.75 -9.29
CA GLY A 157 19.84 -4.64 -7.96
C GLY A 157 18.66 -5.59 -7.80
N SER A 158 18.89 -6.87 -8.09
CA SER A 158 17.92 -7.94 -7.86
C SER A 158 17.69 -8.10 -6.35
N LYS A 159 16.83 -7.25 -5.77
CA LYS A 159 16.16 -7.61 -4.52
C LYS A 159 15.12 -8.65 -4.91
N SER A 160 15.46 -9.92 -4.78
CA SER A 160 14.53 -11.02 -4.91
C SER A 160 13.35 -10.76 -3.97
N LEU A 161 12.18 -10.55 -4.55
CA LEU A 161 10.94 -10.59 -3.77
C LEU A 161 10.87 -11.95 -3.10
N PRO A 162 10.60 -12.01 -1.79
CA PRO A 162 10.37 -13.29 -1.14
C PRO A 162 9.20 -14.00 -1.84
N ALA A 163 9.26 -15.34 -1.88
CA ALA A 163 8.26 -16.16 -2.54
C ALA A 163 6.85 -15.74 -2.13
N LEU A 164 6.01 -15.45 -3.12
CA LEU A 164 4.60 -15.14 -2.93
C LEU A 164 3.86 -16.44 -2.60
N ASP A 165 3.53 -16.64 -1.34
CA ASP A 165 2.58 -17.67 -0.94
C ASP A 165 1.15 -17.11 -1.09
N VAL A 166 0.45 -17.57 -2.12
CA VAL A 166 -0.99 -17.28 -2.29
C VAL A 166 -1.77 -18.14 -1.30
N VAL A 167 -2.20 -17.54 -0.20
CA VAL A 167 -2.74 -18.29 0.94
C VAL A 167 -4.24 -18.53 0.87
N SER A 168 -5.04 -17.77 0.15
CA SER A 168 -6.49 -18.04 0.04
C SER A 168 -7.21 -17.15 -0.97
N ILE A 169 -7.94 -17.76 -1.89
CA ILE A 169 -9.02 -17.11 -2.65
C ILE A 169 -10.34 -17.62 -2.07
N LYS A 170 -11.07 -16.79 -1.34
CA LYS A 170 -12.43 -17.08 -0.91
C LYS A 170 -13.39 -16.29 -1.78
N THR A 171 -14.13 -16.97 -2.64
CA THR A 171 -15.34 -16.44 -3.25
C THR A 171 -16.49 -16.68 -2.29
N PRO A 172 -17.24 -15.66 -1.86
CA PRO A 172 -18.48 -15.90 -1.14
C PRO A 172 -19.51 -16.53 -2.08
N THR A 173 -20.11 -17.60 -1.64
CA THR A 173 -21.31 -18.24 -2.24
C THR A 173 -22.54 -17.41 -1.95
#